data_05a0aa3ffcfc8dad443476a9aa2bdadf
#
_entry.id   05a0aa3ffcfc8dad443476a9aa2bdadf
#
_cell.length_a   1.000
_cell.length_b   1.000
_cell.length_c   1.000
_cell.angle_alpha   90.00
_cell.angle_beta   90.00
_cell.angle_gamma   90.00
#
_symmetry.space_group_name_H-M   'P 1'
#
loop_
_entity.id
_entity.type
_entity.pdbx_description
1 polymer ?
#
loop_
_entity_poly.entity_id
_entity_poly.type
_entity_poly.pdbx_seq_one_letter_code
_entity_poly.pdbx_strand_id
1 'polypeptide(L)'
;MNALAHAAIDILKENDRGTYTVPTKGLYPFQWNWDSCLTALGQRHFDESRAWTEIETLLANQWPDGMVPHIVFHQPDDGYFPGPDIWATGRPVPTSGITQPAVAGFALRRLFEHAKDRAAAAKRVAALLPKVAAWHRWFYDTRDPAGEGLVAIIHPWESGRDNSIDWDRPFARVPTEGIAPYTRRDTQHADPEHRPTKEQYDRYLWLVEHFRGLGWDNRKLHDASPFRVVDPGFNAILIRSAADLAALAQEMGQFDIAGENQAFANRGVAAMERLWSDAHGQYLCYDRVAGELIDSRSIGGLLAAFAPIPTARAARIADTIAAQASRFGVASHAPDDPRFQAKRYWRGPAWLVVNYMIGDGLARAGLADAAEAITRTSLDLIRISGFAEYYDPHTGEPLGGGRFTWTAAMVLEFLAMEA
;
A
#
# COMPACT_ATOMS: atom_id res chain seq x y z
N MET A 1 16.56 8.14 22.92
CA MET A 1 15.40 7.45 22.31
C MET A 1 14.32 7.36 23.38
N ASN A 2 13.07 7.74 23.09
CA ASN A 2 11.99 7.69 24.07
C ASN A 2 11.39 6.26 24.22
N ALA A 3 10.55 6.04 25.23
CA ALA A 3 9.96 4.72 25.52
C ALA A 3 9.14 4.16 24.36
N LEU A 4 8.45 5.05 23.61
CA LEU A 4 7.63 4.66 22.44
C LEU A 4 8.50 4.11 21.31
N ALA A 5 9.65 4.75 21.05
CA ALA A 5 10.61 4.27 20.04
C ALA A 5 11.22 2.91 20.42
N HIS A 6 11.53 2.68 21.69
CA HIS A 6 12.02 1.36 22.14
C HIS A 6 10.95 0.28 21.92
N ALA A 7 9.69 0.55 22.29
CA ALA A 7 8.60 -0.40 22.07
C ALA A 7 8.38 -0.72 20.58
N ALA A 8 8.49 0.28 19.70
CA ALA A 8 8.43 0.08 18.25
C ALA A 8 9.56 -0.82 17.74
N ILE A 9 10.80 -0.57 18.17
CA ILE A 9 11.98 -1.39 17.81
C ILE A 9 11.82 -2.84 18.27
N ASP A 10 11.30 -3.06 19.49
CA ASP A 10 11.08 -4.40 20.02
C ASP A 10 10.07 -5.20 19.18
N ILE A 11 9.02 -4.53 18.66
CA ILE A 11 8.05 -5.16 17.74
C ILE A 11 8.70 -5.51 16.41
N LEU A 12 9.47 -4.59 15.83
CA LEU A 12 10.19 -4.84 14.58
C LEU A 12 11.15 -6.02 14.70
N LYS A 13 11.84 -6.15 15.84
CA LYS A 13 12.72 -7.31 16.12
C LYS A 13 11.95 -8.61 16.36
N GLU A 14 10.80 -8.56 17.03
CA GLU A 14 9.96 -9.74 17.28
C GLU A 14 9.45 -10.36 15.99
N ASN A 15 9.08 -9.52 15.04
CA ASN A 15 8.52 -9.93 13.74
C ASN A 15 9.59 -10.20 12.68
N ASP A 16 10.86 -9.98 12.99
CA ASP A 16 11.98 -10.25 12.07
C ASP A 16 12.22 -11.77 11.91
N ARG A 17 12.47 -12.19 10.66
CA ARG A 17 12.80 -13.58 10.27
C ARG A 17 14.18 -13.65 9.62
N GLY A 18 15.06 -12.70 9.92
CA GLY A 18 16.42 -12.61 9.44
C GLY A 18 16.55 -11.90 8.10
N THR A 19 15.93 -12.41 7.05
CA THR A 19 15.97 -11.80 5.71
C THR A 19 14.71 -11.02 5.33
N TYR A 20 13.59 -11.32 5.97
CA TYR A 20 12.32 -10.63 5.79
C TYR A 20 11.61 -10.43 7.14
N THR A 21 10.60 -9.57 7.15
CA THR A 21 9.79 -9.30 8.35
C THR A 21 8.34 -9.64 8.06
N VAL A 22 7.66 -10.25 9.03
CA VAL A 22 6.22 -10.53 8.94
C VAL A 22 5.41 -9.37 9.50
N PRO A 23 4.21 -9.07 8.98
CA PRO A 23 3.35 -7.99 9.48
C PRO A 23 2.97 -8.15 10.95
N THR A 24 2.60 -9.37 11.37
CA THR A 24 2.41 -9.74 12.77
C THR A 24 2.47 -11.25 12.93
N LYS A 25 2.98 -11.71 14.07
CA LYS A 25 3.11 -13.12 14.37
C LYS A 25 1.74 -13.79 14.45
N GLY A 26 1.56 -14.90 13.72
CA GLY A 26 0.35 -15.73 13.74
C GLY A 26 -0.68 -15.38 12.69
N LEU A 27 -1.03 -14.11 12.50
CA LEU A 27 -2.06 -13.71 11.52
C LEU A 27 -1.51 -13.60 10.09
N TYR A 28 -0.30 -13.02 9.93
CA TYR A 28 0.35 -12.78 8.65
C TYR A 28 1.80 -13.32 8.68
N PRO A 29 2.01 -14.62 8.38
CA PRO A 29 3.29 -15.29 8.64
C PRO A 29 4.34 -15.15 7.53
N PHE A 30 4.07 -14.40 6.46
CA PHE A 30 4.91 -14.28 5.28
C PHE A 30 5.43 -12.87 5.05
N GLN A 31 6.15 -12.66 3.95
CA GLN A 31 6.59 -11.34 3.49
C GLN A 31 5.53 -10.74 2.56
N TRP A 32 4.94 -9.60 2.95
CA TRP A 32 4.08 -8.78 2.08
C TRP A 32 4.88 -7.65 1.44
N ASN A 33 4.51 -7.29 0.22
CA ASN A 33 5.23 -6.35 -0.63
C ASN A 33 5.32 -4.94 -0.01
N TRP A 34 4.20 -4.24 0.13
CA TRP A 34 4.25 -2.88 0.61
C TRP A 34 4.62 -2.79 2.10
N ASP A 35 4.25 -3.82 2.89
CA ASP A 35 4.69 -3.98 4.27
C ASP A 35 6.21 -3.99 4.39
N SER A 36 6.90 -4.75 3.55
CA SER A 36 8.36 -4.80 3.53
C SER A 36 8.98 -3.43 3.29
N CYS A 37 8.48 -2.69 2.29
CA CYS A 37 8.99 -1.37 1.98
C CYS A 37 8.77 -0.37 3.15
N LEU A 38 7.59 -0.42 3.79
CA LEU A 38 7.26 0.41 4.94
C LEU A 38 8.03 -0.01 6.20
N THR A 39 8.23 -1.32 6.39
CA THR A 39 9.05 -1.87 7.48
C THR A 39 10.49 -1.41 7.39
N ALA A 40 11.08 -1.41 6.18
CA ALA A 40 12.44 -0.95 5.95
C ALA A 40 12.64 0.52 6.36
N LEU A 41 11.61 1.37 6.20
CA LEU A 41 11.66 2.75 6.70
C LEU A 41 11.85 2.79 8.23
N GLY A 42 11.12 1.97 8.97
CA GLY A 42 11.27 1.87 10.42
C GLY A 42 12.62 1.27 10.83
N GLN A 43 13.04 0.20 10.15
CA GLN A 43 14.31 -0.50 10.46
C GLN A 43 15.54 0.41 10.29
N ARG A 44 15.53 1.34 9.31
CA ARG A 44 16.67 2.26 9.08
C ARG A 44 17.06 3.07 10.30
N HIS A 45 16.14 3.31 11.24
CA HIS A 45 16.43 4.09 12.45
C HIS A 45 17.32 3.37 13.46
N PHE A 46 17.41 2.04 13.42
CA PHE A 46 18.21 1.26 14.35
C PHE A 46 19.10 0.20 13.70
N ASP A 47 18.72 -0.34 12.55
CA ASP A 47 19.50 -1.33 11.79
C ASP A 47 19.37 -1.09 10.27
N GLU A 48 20.23 -0.21 9.77
CA GLU A 48 20.25 0.16 8.34
C GLU A 48 20.51 -1.05 7.43
N SER A 49 21.39 -1.97 7.86
CA SER A 49 21.73 -3.16 7.06
C SER A 49 20.50 -4.06 6.89
N ARG A 50 19.71 -4.20 7.95
CA ARG A 50 18.49 -5.00 7.92
C ARG A 50 17.41 -4.37 7.04
N ALA A 51 17.30 -3.03 7.06
CA ALA A 51 16.39 -2.29 6.17
C ALA A 51 16.69 -2.55 4.67
N TRP A 52 17.95 -2.55 4.30
CA TRP A 52 18.35 -2.90 2.92
C TRP A 52 18.03 -4.36 2.59
N THR A 53 18.34 -5.30 3.50
CA THR A 53 18.06 -6.72 3.31
C THR A 53 16.57 -6.99 3.09
N GLU A 54 15.68 -6.27 3.79
CA GLU A 54 14.22 -6.40 3.63
C GLU A 54 13.79 -6.16 2.17
N ILE A 55 14.24 -5.06 1.58
CA ILE A 55 13.92 -4.71 0.18
C ILE A 55 14.62 -5.63 -0.81
N GLU A 56 15.88 -5.96 -0.57
CA GLU A 56 16.66 -6.88 -1.42
C GLU A 56 15.98 -8.25 -1.51
N THR A 57 15.51 -8.78 -0.38
CA THR A 57 14.80 -10.06 -0.31
C THR A 57 13.48 -10.03 -1.08
N LEU A 58 12.70 -8.95 -0.92
CA LEU A 58 11.47 -8.77 -1.69
C LEU A 58 11.75 -8.77 -3.20
N LEU A 59 12.68 -7.92 -3.65
CA LEU A 59 13.03 -7.75 -5.06
C LEU A 59 13.79 -8.95 -5.65
N ALA A 60 14.37 -9.84 -4.83
CA ALA A 60 14.93 -11.10 -5.30
C ALA A 60 13.85 -12.06 -5.83
N ASN A 61 12.60 -11.89 -5.39
CA ASN A 61 11.45 -12.71 -5.81
C ASN A 61 10.61 -12.05 -6.93
N GLN A 62 11.14 -11.01 -7.57
CA GLN A 62 10.55 -10.40 -8.75
C GLN A 62 10.37 -11.42 -9.89
N TRP A 63 9.22 -11.38 -10.55
CA TRP A 63 8.92 -12.23 -11.69
C TRP A 63 9.73 -11.82 -12.93
N PRO A 64 9.94 -12.74 -13.92
CA PRO A 64 10.70 -12.43 -15.14
C PRO A 64 10.09 -11.33 -15.99
N ASP A 65 8.78 -11.12 -15.90
CA ASP A 65 8.07 -10.04 -16.60
C ASP A 65 8.17 -8.66 -15.89
N GLY A 66 8.75 -8.63 -14.70
CA GLY A 66 8.94 -7.42 -13.90
C GLY A 66 7.99 -7.28 -12.71
N MET A 67 6.96 -8.09 -12.58
CA MET A 67 6.04 -8.03 -11.43
C MET A 67 6.76 -8.32 -10.11
N VAL A 68 6.53 -7.50 -9.09
CA VAL A 68 6.85 -7.83 -7.70
C VAL A 68 5.59 -8.36 -7.04
N PRO A 69 5.60 -9.60 -6.50
CA PRO A 69 4.40 -10.23 -5.99
C PRO A 69 3.89 -9.57 -4.71
N HIS A 70 2.59 -9.67 -4.48
CA HIS A 70 1.89 -9.23 -3.27
C HIS A 70 2.40 -9.98 -2.02
N ILE A 71 2.59 -11.32 -2.10
CA ILE A 71 3.12 -12.16 -1.02
C ILE A 71 4.24 -13.05 -1.55
N VAL A 72 5.30 -13.20 -0.76
CA VAL A 72 6.35 -14.22 -0.92
C VAL A 72 6.24 -15.24 0.22
N PHE A 73 6.05 -16.50 -0.12
CA PHE A 73 5.89 -17.61 0.83
C PHE A 73 7.25 -18.26 1.08
N HIS A 74 8.07 -17.66 1.95
CA HIS A 74 9.45 -18.14 2.23
C HIS A 74 9.51 -19.48 2.96
N GLN A 75 8.44 -19.84 3.65
CA GLN A 75 8.35 -21.08 4.43
C GLN A 75 6.91 -21.60 4.42
N PRO A 76 6.69 -22.91 4.64
CA PRO A 76 5.33 -23.45 4.84
C PRO A 76 4.67 -22.86 6.09
N ASP A 77 3.37 -22.61 6.00
CA ASP A 77 2.54 -22.23 7.16
C ASP A 77 1.09 -22.65 6.88
N ASP A 78 0.57 -23.59 7.67
CA ASP A 78 -0.78 -24.13 7.52
C ASP A 78 -1.85 -23.23 8.18
N GLY A 79 -1.43 -22.21 8.93
CA GLY A 79 -2.30 -21.27 9.62
C GLY A 79 -2.84 -20.15 8.72
N TYR A 80 -2.31 -20.00 7.51
CA TYR A 80 -2.68 -18.94 6.58
C TYR A 80 -3.45 -19.47 5.35
N PHE A 81 -4.43 -18.68 4.89
CA PHE A 81 -5.21 -18.94 3.67
C PHE A 81 -5.53 -17.60 2.96
N PRO A 82 -5.40 -17.53 1.60
CA PRO A 82 -4.97 -18.57 0.64
C PRO A 82 -3.45 -18.76 0.60
N GLY A 83 -3.01 -20.00 0.77
CA GLY A 83 -1.61 -20.41 0.76
C GLY A 83 -1.04 -20.64 -0.65
N PRO A 84 0.24 -21.11 -0.73
CA PRO A 84 0.94 -21.35 -1.99
C PRO A 84 0.24 -22.30 -2.95
N ASP A 85 -0.48 -23.29 -2.43
CA ASP A 85 -1.26 -24.30 -3.15
C ASP A 85 -2.44 -23.69 -3.91
N ILE A 86 -3.09 -22.68 -3.33
CA ILE A 86 -4.20 -21.96 -3.96
C ILE A 86 -3.68 -21.06 -5.10
N TRP A 87 -2.60 -20.34 -4.85
CA TRP A 87 -1.98 -19.50 -5.88
C TRP A 87 -1.36 -20.33 -7.01
N ALA A 88 -0.66 -21.41 -6.68
CA ALA A 88 -0.06 -22.35 -7.64
C ALA A 88 0.67 -21.67 -8.81
N THR A 89 1.47 -20.65 -8.52
CA THR A 89 2.15 -19.81 -9.53
C THR A 89 3.35 -20.50 -10.19
N GLY A 90 3.79 -21.67 -9.67
CA GLY A 90 4.92 -22.42 -10.21
C GLY A 90 6.28 -21.73 -10.04
N ARG A 91 6.38 -20.73 -9.16
CA ARG A 91 7.66 -20.04 -8.90
C ARG A 91 8.55 -20.88 -7.99
N PRO A 92 9.90 -20.82 -8.13
CA PRO A 92 10.84 -21.57 -7.29
C PRO A 92 10.67 -21.28 -5.79
N VAL A 93 10.56 -20.00 -5.41
CA VAL A 93 9.99 -19.58 -4.14
C VAL A 93 8.53 -19.26 -4.42
N PRO A 94 7.57 -19.94 -3.78
CA PRO A 94 6.16 -19.70 -4.04
C PRO A 94 5.76 -18.25 -3.77
N THR A 95 4.89 -17.69 -4.62
CA THR A 95 4.38 -16.33 -4.48
C THR A 95 2.89 -16.28 -4.80
N SER A 96 2.22 -15.20 -4.42
CA SER A 96 0.94 -14.84 -5.03
C SER A 96 1.14 -14.43 -6.50
N GLY A 97 0.05 -14.47 -7.29
CA GLY A 97 0.06 -14.13 -8.72
C GLY A 97 -0.41 -12.71 -9.03
N ILE A 98 -0.53 -11.86 -8.03
CA ILE A 98 -0.89 -10.44 -8.12
C ILE A 98 0.17 -9.57 -7.43
N THR A 99 0.08 -8.25 -7.57
CA THR A 99 1.02 -7.28 -6.98
C THR A 99 0.37 -6.49 -5.83
N GLN A 100 1.08 -5.48 -5.31
CA GLN A 100 0.61 -4.49 -4.31
C GLN A 100 1.13 -3.08 -4.65
N PRO A 101 0.81 -2.03 -3.84
CA PRO A 101 1.28 -0.68 -4.11
C PRO A 101 2.80 -0.56 -4.17
N ALA A 102 3.31 0.10 -5.20
CA ALA A 102 4.74 0.18 -5.53
C ALA A 102 5.50 1.17 -4.63
N VAL A 103 5.66 0.88 -3.35
CA VAL A 103 6.35 1.76 -2.38
C VAL A 103 7.87 1.76 -2.55
N ALA A 104 8.45 0.78 -3.28
CA ALA A 104 9.89 0.54 -3.30
C ALA A 104 10.75 1.74 -3.72
N GLY A 105 10.35 2.52 -4.74
CA GLY A 105 11.13 3.69 -5.17
C GLY A 105 11.22 4.76 -4.07
N PHE A 106 10.12 5.02 -3.38
CA PHE A 106 10.10 5.90 -2.20
C PHE A 106 10.99 5.36 -1.08
N ALA A 107 10.86 4.07 -0.76
CA ALA A 107 11.65 3.46 0.31
C ALA A 107 13.15 3.50 -0.01
N LEU A 108 13.58 3.17 -1.23
CA LEU A 108 14.98 3.27 -1.67
C LEU A 108 15.50 4.72 -1.53
N ARG A 109 14.70 5.72 -1.92
CA ARG A 109 15.07 7.12 -1.78
C ARG A 109 15.32 7.49 -0.33
N ARG A 110 14.40 7.13 0.58
CA ARG A 110 14.53 7.39 2.02
C ARG A 110 15.71 6.69 2.66
N LEU A 111 15.93 5.40 2.34
CA LEU A 111 17.10 4.65 2.80
C LEU A 111 18.41 5.31 2.36
N PHE A 112 18.48 5.70 1.09
CA PHE A 112 19.67 6.35 0.55
C PHE A 112 19.93 7.73 1.20
N GLU A 113 18.91 8.58 1.32
CA GLU A 113 19.04 9.92 1.93
C GLU A 113 19.57 9.88 3.35
N HIS A 114 19.21 8.86 4.12
CA HIS A 114 19.58 8.72 5.54
C HIS A 114 20.73 7.74 5.79
N ALA A 115 21.34 7.19 4.73
CA ALA A 115 22.42 6.23 4.84
C ALA A 115 23.66 6.84 5.54
N LYS A 116 24.21 6.13 6.51
CA LYS A 116 25.44 6.51 7.20
C LYS A 116 26.67 6.38 6.28
N ASP A 117 26.69 5.32 5.47
CA ASP A 117 27.68 5.11 4.41
C ASP A 117 27.02 5.28 3.04
N ARG A 118 27.11 6.49 2.51
CA ARG A 118 26.57 6.85 1.19
C ARG A 118 27.19 6.03 0.04
N ALA A 119 28.45 5.66 0.13
CA ALA A 119 29.12 4.89 -0.89
C ALA A 119 28.63 3.44 -0.94
N ALA A 120 28.45 2.81 0.23
CA ALA A 120 27.85 1.48 0.32
C ALA A 120 26.38 1.50 -0.11
N ALA A 121 25.60 2.49 0.32
CA ALA A 121 24.21 2.66 -0.10
C ALA A 121 24.07 2.88 -1.61
N ALA A 122 24.94 3.68 -2.23
CA ALA A 122 24.95 3.88 -3.69
C ALA A 122 25.12 2.58 -4.48
N LYS A 123 25.97 1.66 -4.01
CA LYS A 123 26.14 0.35 -4.63
C LYS A 123 24.86 -0.49 -4.57
N ARG A 124 24.17 -0.49 -3.41
CA ARG A 124 22.88 -1.18 -3.25
C ARG A 124 21.80 -0.57 -4.14
N VAL A 125 21.68 0.75 -4.13
CA VAL A 125 20.75 1.47 -5.00
C VAL A 125 21.01 1.14 -6.46
N ALA A 126 22.24 1.21 -6.94
CA ALA A 126 22.60 0.90 -8.33
C ALA A 126 22.19 -0.52 -8.76
N ALA A 127 22.23 -1.49 -7.84
CA ALA A 127 21.79 -2.86 -8.10
C ALA A 127 20.26 -3.01 -8.10
N LEU A 128 19.53 -2.21 -7.34
CA LEU A 128 18.07 -2.32 -7.17
C LEU A 128 17.27 -1.44 -8.15
N LEU A 129 17.86 -0.32 -8.62
CA LEU A 129 17.21 0.59 -9.58
C LEU A 129 16.62 -0.13 -10.80
N PRO A 130 17.34 -1.02 -11.51
CA PRO A 130 16.80 -1.71 -12.68
C PRO A 130 15.58 -2.60 -12.34
N LYS A 131 15.57 -3.18 -11.16
CA LYS A 131 14.46 -4.04 -10.70
C LYS A 131 13.20 -3.23 -10.44
N VAL A 132 13.31 -2.11 -9.71
CA VAL A 132 12.17 -1.23 -9.43
C VAL A 132 11.68 -0.58 -10.73
N ALA A 133 12.58 -0.14 -11.62
CA ALA A 133 12.21 0.38 -12.94
C ALA A 133 11.46 -0.65 -13.80
N ALA A 134 11.89 -1.91 -13.78
CA ALA A 134 11.19 -2.99 -14.47
C ALA A 134 9.78 -3.22 -13.90
N TRP A 135 9.61 -3.10 -12.58
CA TRP A 135 8.30 -3.21 -11.95
C TRP A 135 7.39 -2.02 -12.32
N HIS A 136 7.92 -0.79 -12.32
CA HIS A 136 7.14 0.38 -12.77
C HIS A 136 6.71 0.24 -14.22
N ARG A 137 7.61 -0.21 -15.13
CA ARG A 137 7.27 -0.49 -16.54
C ARG A 137 6.19 -1.55 -16.64
N TRP A 138 6.31 -2.65 -15.86
CA TRP A 138 5.32 -3.71 -15.82
C TRP A 138 3.91 -3.19 -15.53
N PHE A 139 3.75 -2.23 -14.60
CA PHE A 139 2.44 -1.64 -14.33
C PHE A 139 1.85 -0.98 -15.57
N TYR A 140 2.61 -0.16 -16.26
CA TYR A 140 2.09 0.54 -17.43
C TYR A 140 1.83 -0.42 -18.60
N ASP A 141 2.67 -1.42 -18.80
CA ASP A 141 2.53 -2.41 -19.87
C ASP A 141 1.32 -3.35 -19.65
N THR A 142 0.96 -3.64 -18.39
CA THR A 142 -0.04 -4.67 -18.07
C THR A 142 -1.31 -4.14 -17.42
N ARG A 143 -1.29 -2.95 -16.83
CA ARG A 143 -2.41 -2.34 -16.09
C ARG A 143 -2.90 -1.02 -16.71
N ASP A 144 -2.16 -0.49 -17.70
CA ASP A 144 -2.53 0.67 -18.52
C ASP A 144 -2.20 0.43 -20.00
N PRO A 145 -2.69 -0.68 -20.63
CA PRO A 145 -2.31 -1.03 -22.00
C PRO A 145 -2.74 0.00 -23.03
N ALA A 146 -3.70 0.85 -22.72
CA ALA A 146 -4.14 1.97 -23.58
C ALA A 146 -3.22 3.21 -23.48
N GLY A 147 -2.27 3.24 -22.51
CA GLY A 147 -1.35 4.36 -22.35
C GLY A 147 -1.99 5.64 -21.83
N GLU A 148 -3.07 5.53 -21.06
CA GLU A 148 -3.84 6.67 -20.51
C GLU A 148 -3.14 7.37 -19.34
N GLY A 149 -2.06 6.78 -18.80
CA GLY A 149 -1.24 7.35 -17.74
C GLY A 149 -1.63 6.96 -16.33
N LEU A 150 -2.72 6.18 -16.15
CA LEU A 150 -3.14 5.65 -14.87
C LEU A 150 -3.36 4.14 -14.98
N VAL A 151 -2.88 3.40 -13.98
CA VAL A 151 -3.00 1.95 -13.92
C VAL A 151 -4.26 1.52 -13.19
N ALA A 152 -4.88 0.43 -13.64
CA ALA A 152 -6.00 -0.18 -12.96
C ALA A 152 -5.54 -1.35 -12.08
N ILE A 153 -6.10 -1.48 -10.89
CA ILE A 153 -6.07 -2.73 -10.13
C ILE A 153 -7.09 -3.70 -10.72
N ILE A 154 -6.76 -4.99 -10.70
CA ILE A 154 -7.62 -6.07 -11.22
C ILE A 154 -8.09 -7.03 -10.14
N HIS A 155 -7.60 -6.87 -8.94
CA HIS A 155 -7.99 -7.57 -7.73
C HIS A 155 -8.00 -6.59 -6.56
N PRO A 156 -9.00 -6.58 -5.65
CA PRO A 156 -9.03 -5.66 -4.52
C PRO A 156 -7.78 -5.73 -3.63
N TRP A 157 -7.17 -6.90 -3.47
CA TRP A 157 -5.93 -7.07 -2.68
C TRP A 157 -4.72 -6.33 -3.27
N GLU A 158 -4.70 -6.02 -4.59
CA GLU A 158 -3.63 -5.21 -5.17
C GLU A 158 -3.58 -3.80 -4.58
N SER A 159 -4.73 -3.25 -4.15
CA SER A 159 -4.81 -1.91 -3.58
C SER A 159 -4.22 -1.80 -2.17
N GLY A 160 -4.07 -2.91 -1.43
CA GLY A 160 -3.85 -2.92 0.01
C GLY A 160 -5.06 -2.47 0.84
N ARG A 161 -6.19 -2.10 0.21
CA ARG A 161 -7.44 -1.63 0.85
C ARG A 161 -8.61 -2.57 0.57
N ASP A 162 -8.47 -3.83 0.95
CA ASP A 162 -9.20 -5.02 0.47
C ASP A 162 -10.71 -4.87 0.30
N ASN A 163 -11.41 -4.32 1.30
CA ASN A 163 -12.87 -4.19 1.30
C ASN A 163 -13.35 -2.74 1.33
N SER A 164 -12.56 -1.81 0.77
CA SER A 164 -12.97 -0.41 0.62
C SER A 164 -14.35 -0.30 -0.01
N ILE A 165 -15.12 0.70 0.41
CA ILE A 165 -16.44 1.02 -0.15
C ILE A 165 -16.35 1.34 -1.65
N ASP A 166 -15.19 1.80 -2.12
CA ASP A 166 -14.92 2.02 -3.55
C ASP A 166 -15.17 0.77 -4.40
N TRP A 167 -14.99 -0.43 -3.80
CA TRP A 167 -15.12 -1.69 -4.53
C TRP A 167 -16.54 -2.22 -4.60
N ASP A 168 -17.49 -1.74 -3.80
CA ASP A 168 -18.83 -2.34 -3.66
C ASP A 168 -19.50 -2.58 -5.02
N ARG A 169 -19.58 -1.55 -5.89
CA ARG A 169 -20.18 -1.67 -7.24
C ARG A 169 -19.33 -2.46 -8.23
N PRO A 170 -18.03 -2.14 -8.44
CA PRO A 170 -17.17 -2.90 -9.33
C PRO A 170 -17.08 -4.38 -8.94
N PHE A 171 -16.99 -4.68 -7.66
CA PHE A 171 -16.80 -6.03 -7.15
C PHE A 171 -18.07 -6.89 -7.21
N ALA A 172 -19.25 -6.27 -7.20
CA ALA A 172 -20.52 -6.97 -7.37
C ALA A 172 -20.65 -7.71 -8.71
N ARG A 173 -19.85 -7.35 -9.73
CA ARG A 173 -19.79 -8.05 -11.03
C ARG A 173 -18.97 -9.35 -10.98
N VAL A 174 -18.12 -9.53 -9.97
CA VAL A 174 -17.31 -10.74 -9.82
C VAL A 174 -18.22 -11.87 -9.34
N PRO A 175 -18.25 -13.04 -10.02
CA PRO A 175 -19.06 -14.17 -9.59
C PRO A 175 -18.67 -14.69 -8.19
N THR A 176 -19.59 -15.41 -7.56
CA THR A 176 -19.40 -16.11 -6.27
C THR A 176 -19.59 -17.61 -6.40
N GLU A 177 -19.87 -18.11 -7.62
CA GLU A 177 -20.15 -19.52 -7.90
C GLU A 177 -18.93 -20.23 -8.48
N GLY A 178 -18.87 -21.54 -8.34
CA GLY A 178 -17.82 -22.37 -8.93
C GLY A 178 -16.51 -22.40 -8.16
N ILE A 179 -16.48 -21.84 -6.93
CA ILE A 179 -15.30 -21.77 -6.08
C ILE A 179 -15.14 -23.07 -5.30
N ALA A 180 -13.93 -23.62 -5.23
CA ALA A 180 -13.63 -24.78 -4.41
C ALA A 180 -13.93 -24.52 -2.93
N PRO A 181 -14.42 -25.51 -2.16
CA PRO A 181 -14.63 -25.35 -0.72
C PRO A 181 -13.35 -24.91 0.00
N TYR A 182 -13.46 -23.94 0.90
CA TYR A 182 -12.33 -23.40 1.65
C TYR A 182 -12.71 -23.08 3.09
N THR A 183 -11.69 -22.91 3.94
CA THR A 183 -11.85 -22.46 5.32
C THR A 183 -11.03 -21.18 5.53
N ARG A 184 -11.70 -20.10 5.93
CA ARG A 184 -11.05 -18.85 6.28
C ARG A 184 -10.23 -19.02 7.56
N ARG A 185 -9.05 -18.40 7.61
CA ARG A 185 -8.15 -18.39 8.77
C ARG A 185 -8.10 -17.03 9.45
N ASP A 186 -8.31 -15.94 8.73
CA ASP A 186 -8.28 -14.58 9.22
C ASP A 186 -9.29 -14.29 10.35
N THR A 187 -10.44 -14.96 10.34
CA THR A 187 -11.48 -14.85 11.37
C THR A 187 -11.16 -15.62 12.67
N GLN A 188 -10.05 -16.36 12.72
CA GLN A 188 -9.58 -17.02 13.95
C GLN A 188 -8.77 -16.08 14.83
N HIS A 189 -8.25 -14.98 14.26
CA HIS A 189 -7.35 -14.04 14.92
C HIS A 189 -7.92 -12.61 15.05
N ALA A 190 -9.03 -12.32 14.38
CA ALA A 190 -9.72 -11.03 14.41
C ALA A 190 -11.23 -11.27 14.44
N ASP A 191 -12.00 -10.30 14.99
CA ASP A 191 -13.45 -10.36 15.03
C ASP A 191 -14.01 -10.49 13.59
N PRO A 192 -14.80 -11.52 13.28
CA PRO A 192 -15.37 -11.73 11.94
C PRO A 192 -16.20 -10.55 11.42
N GLU A 193 -16.85 -9.78 12.32
CA GLU A 193 -17.65 -8.62 11.94
C GLU A 193 -16.78 -7.45 11.45
N HIS A 194 -15.51 -7.41 11.88
CA HIS A 194 -14.55 -6.40 11.46
C HIS A 194 -13.81 -6.75 10.16
N ARG A 195 -14.01 -7.95 9.63
CA ARG A 195 -13.33 -8.46 8.42
C ARG A 195 -14.25 -8.43 7.18
N PRO A 196 -13.72 -8.66 5.97
CA PRO A 196 -14.53 -8.84 4.77
C PRO A 196 -15.60 -9.92 4.94
N THR A 197 -16.76 -9.78 4.30
CA THR A 197 -17.83 -10.81 4.36
C THR A 197 -17.41 -12.09 3.65
N LYS A 198 -18.17 -13.18 3.89
CA LYS A 198 -17.98 -14.42 3.12
C LYS A 198 -18.16 -14.17 1.61
N GLU A 199 -19.17 -13.41 1.21
CA GLU A 199 -19.42 -13.10 -0.19
C GLU A 199 -18.26 -12.33 -0.84
N GLN A 200 -17.69 -11.35 -0.12
CA GLN A 200 -16.48 -10.65 -0.58
C GLN A 200 -15.31 -11.63 -0.74
N TYR A 201 -15.16 -12.55 0.21
CA TYR A 201 -14.09 -13.54 0.17
C TYR A 201 -14.27 -14.54 -0.99
N ASP A 202 -15.50 -14.96 -1.27
CA ASP A 202 -15.82 -15.79 -2.44
C ASP A 202 -15.40 -15.10 -3.74
N ARG A 203 -15.68 -13.79 -3.89
CA ARG A 203 -15.26 -13.01 -5.06
C ARG A 203 -13.74 -12.87 -5.17
N TYR A 204 -13.02 -12.70 -4.05
CA TYR A 204 -11.55 -12.70 -4.09
C TYR A 204 -11.01 -14.01 -4.64
N LEU A 205 -11.51 -15.14 -4.13
CA LEU A 205 -11.06 -16.45 -4.56
C LEU A 205 -11.46 -16.77 -6.00
N TRP A 206 -12.64 -16.30 -6.43
CA TRP A 206 -13.03 -16.45 -7.82
C TRP A 206 -12.03 -15.78 -8.76
N LEU A 207 -11.59 -14.57 -8.44
CA LEU A 207 -10.56 -13.88 -9.22
C LEU A 207 -9.23 -14.64 -9.21
N VAL A 208 -8.80 -15.16 -8.06
CA VAL A 208 -7.58 -15.98 -7.95
C VAL A 208 -7.66 -17.22 -8.85
N GLU A 209 -8.77 -17.97 -8.79
CA GLU A 209 -8.97 -19.17 -9.61
C GLU A 209 -9.06 -18.83 -11.10
N HIS A 210 -9.74 -17.74 -11.44
CA HIS A 210 -9.85 -17.26 -12.81
C HIS A 210 -8.48 -16.88 -13.39
N PHE A 211 -7.67 -16.13 -12.64
CA PHE A 211 -6.33 -15.72 -13.07
C PHE A 211 -5.36 -16.92 -13.16
N ARG A 212 -5.47 -17.86 -12.22
CA ARG A 212 -4.74 -19.14 -12.27
C ARG A 212 -5.09 -19.92 -13.54
N GLY A 213 -6.37 -19.98 -13.89
CA GLY A 213 -6.85 -20.61 -15.13
C GLY A 213 -6.28 -19.99 -16.41
N LEU A 214 -5.89 -18.71 -16.36
CA LEU A 214 -5.19 -17.99 -17.43
C LEU A 214 -3.67 -18.12 -17.36
N GLY A 215 -3.14 -18.96 -16.45
CA GLY A 215 -1.71 -19.21 -16.29
C GLY A 215 -0.92 -18.01 -15.76
N TRP A 216 -1.56 -17.09 -15.08
CA TRP A 216 -0.94 -15.86 -14.56
C TRP A 216 -0.29 -14.99 -15.64
N ASP A 217 -0.82 -15.05 -16.88
CA ASP A 217 -0.34 -14.20 -17.99
C ASP A 217 -0.82 -12.75 -17.77
N ASN A 218 0.01 -11.93 -17.16
CA ASN A 218 -0.32 -10.55 -16.76
C ASN A 218 -0.83 -9.67 -17.91
N ARG A 219 -0.47 -9.97 -19.16
CA ARG A 219 -0.97 -9.25 -20.33
C ARG A 219 -2.44 -9.55 -20.64
N LYS A 220 -2.92 -10.73 -20.23
CA LYS A 220 -4.32 -11.15 -20.42
C LYS A 220 -5.21 -10.80 -19.22
N LEU A 221 -4.64 -10.78 -18.01
CA LEU A 221 -5.41 -10.62 -16.79
C LEU A 221 -6.20 -9.32 -16.73
N HIS A 222 -5.62 -8.21 -17.24
CA HIS A 222 -6.29 -6.90 -17.25
C HIS A 222 -7.63 -6.96 -17.99
N ASP A 223 -7.65 -7.49 -19.22
CA ASP A 223 -8.87 -7.51 -20.03
C ASP A 223 -9.85 -8.62 -19.59
N ALA A 224 -9.34 -9.69 -19.03
CA ALA A 224 -10.14 -10.82 -18.54
C ALA A 224 -10.82 -10.53 -17.18
N SER A 225 -10.30 -9.58 -16.39
CA SER A 225 -10.88 -9.29 -15.08
C SER A 225 -12.20 -8.53 -15.19
N PRO A 226 -13.29 -9.02 -14.54
CA PRO A 226 -14.53 -8.24 -14.39
C PRO A 226 -14.40 -7.07 -13.41
N PHE A 227 -13.31 -7.04 -12.61
CA PHE A 227 -12.97 -5.97 -11.69
C PHE A 227 -11.74 -5.22 -12.21
N ARG A 228 -11.93 -3.98 -12.67
CA ARG A 228 -10.86 -3.09 -13.16
C ARG A 228 -11.13 -1.69 -12.66
N VAL A 229 -10.35 -1.25 -11.68
CA VAL A 229 -10.56 0.05 -11.04
C VAL A 229 -9.26 0.86 -11.03
N VAL A 230 -9.32 2.09 -11.50
CA VAL A 230 -8.26 3.07 -11.32
C VAL A 230 -8.44 3.69 -9.92
N ASP A 231 -7.56 3.33 -9.01
CA ASP A 231 -7.53 3.82 -7.64
C ASP A 231 -6.55 5.01 -7.55
N PRO A 232 -7.00 6.23 -7.18
CA PRO A 232 -6.12 7.39 -7.07
C PRO A 232 -5.02 7.21 -6.03
N GLY A 233 -5.28 6.54 -4.91
CA GLY A 233 -4.28 6.28 -3.87
C GLY A 233 -3.20 5.31 -4.36
N PHE A 234 -3.59 4.23 -5.04
CA PHE A 234 -2.65 3.29 -5.65
C PHE A 234 -1.76 3.98 -6.69
N ASN A 235 -2.38 4.77 -7.58
CA ASN A 235 -1.64 5.53 -8.60
C ASN A 235 -0.74 6.59 -7.96
N ALA A 236 -1.16 7.26 -6.89
CA ALA A 236 -0.34 8.23 -6.18
C ALA A 236 0.95 7.60 -5.61
N ILE A 237 0.85 6.39 -5.05
CA ILE A 237 2.02 5.65 -4.57
C ILE A 237 2.96 5.31 -5.74
N LEU A 238 2.45 4.81 -6.86
CA LEU A 238 3.26 4.51 -8.05
C LEU A 238 3.91 5.76 -8.63
N ILE A 239 3.17 6.87 -8.76
CA ILE A 239 3.68 8.16 -9.25
C ILE A 239 4.79 8.69 -8.34
N ARG A 240 4.59 8.61 -7.01
CA ARG A 240 5.62 9.02 -6.04
C ARG A 240 6.85 8.12 -6.13
N SER A 241 6.67 6.83 -6.19
CA SER A 241 7.76 5.86 -6.37
C SER A 241 8.56 6.13 -7.64
N ALA A 242 7.88 6.43 -8.75
CA ALA A 242 8.52 6.77 -10.00
C ALA A 242 9.32 8.10 -9.93
N ALA A 243 8.76 9.14 -9.31
CA ALA A 243 9.45 10.42 -9.13
C ALA A 243 10.71 10.26 -8.26
N ASP A 244 10.62 9.53 -7.15
CA ASP A 244 11.74 9.28 -6.25
C ASP A 244 12.80 8.37 -6.90
N LEU A 245 12.37 7.36 -7.69
CA LEU A 245 13.30 6.52 -8.46
C LEU A 245 14.03 7.31 -9.55
N ALA A 246 13.32 8.22 -10.23
CA ALA A 246 13.93 9.10 -11.24
C ALA A 246 15.03 9.96 -10.63
N ALA A 247 14.78 10.57 -9.47
CA ALA A 247 15.76 11.38 -8.76
C ALA A 247 16.98 10.54 -8.34
N LEU A 248 16.77 9.34 -7.78
CA LEU A 248 17.86 8.42 -7.45
C LEU A 248 18.67 8.00 -8.67
N ALA A 249 18.01 7.62 -9.76
CA ALA A 249 18.66 7.21 -11.00
C ALA A 249 19.50 8.35 -11.58
N GLN A 250 19.02 9.58 -11.50
CA GLN A 250 19.79 10.77 -11.91
C GLN A 250 21.06 10.91 -11.07
N GLU A 251 21.00 10.76 -9.73
CA GLU A 251 22.16 10.82 -8.84
C GLU A 251 23.17 9.68 -9.11
N MET A 252 22.67 8.52 -9.53
CA MET A 252 23.49 7.33 -9.87
C MET A 252 24.01 7.34 -11.32
N GLY A 253 23.72 8.37 -12.12
CA GLY A 253 24.11 8.45 -13.53
C GLY A 253 23.37 7.45 -14.45
N GLN A 254 22.24 6.89 -14.02
CA GLN A 254 21.40 5.98 -14.81
C GLN A 254 20.30 6.77 -15.55
N PHE A 255 20.70 7.59 -16.52
CA PHE A 255 19.84 8.59 -17.14
C PHE A 255 18.64 8.04 -17.91
N ASP A 256 18.73 6.84 -18.50
CA ASP A 256 17.61 6.19 -19.18
C ASP A 256 16.50 5.83 -18.19
N ILE A 257 16.86 5.24 -17.05
CA ILE A 257 15.91 4.94 -15.95
C ILE A 257 15.32 6.23 -15.38
N ALA A 258 16.14 7.25 -15.19
CA ALA A 258 15.70 8.56 -14.72
C ALA A 258 14.66 9.17 -15.66
N GLY A 259 14.95 9.23 -16.95
CA GLY A 259 14.05 9.79 -17.96
C GLY A 259 12.73 9.05 -18.07
N GLU A 260 12.76 7.71 -18.11
CA GLU A 260 11.57 6.87 -18.18
C GLU A 260 10.66 7.08 -16.97
N ASN A 261 11.21 7.00 -15.76
CA ASN A 261 10.42 7.13 -14.53
C ASN A 261 9.91 8.55 -14.32
N GLN A 262 10.67 9.58 -14.71
CA GLN A 262 10.16 10.97 -14.70
C GLN A 262 9.00 11.14 -15.67
N ALA A 263 9.05 10.50 -16.84
CA ALA A 263 7.96 10.51 -17.81
C ALA A 263 6.70 9.82 -17.25
N PHE A 264 6.86 8.68 -16.56
CA PHE A 264 5.75 8.01 -15.86
C PHE A 264 5.12 8.92 -14.81
N ALA A 265 5.93 9.53 -13.94
CA ALA A 265 5.43 10.44 -12.90
C ALA A 265 4.68 11.63 -13.50
N ASN A 266 5.24 12.30 -14.49
CA ASN A 266 4.62 13.48 -15.11
C ASN A 266 3.30 13.13 -15.81
N ARG A 267 3.26 12.02 -16.56
CA ARG A 267 2.05 11.55 -17.22
C ARG A 267 0.97 11.14 -16.22
N GLY A 268 1.37 10.45 -15.14
CA GLY A 268 0.47 10.05 -14.08
C GLY A 268 -0.17 11.25 -13.37
N VAL A 269 0.62 12.25 -12.97
CA VAL A 269 0.11 13.49 -12.35
C VAL A 269 -0.90 14.19 -13.27
N ALA A 270 -0.58 14.34 -14.55
CA ALA A 270 -1.48 14.97 -15.52
C ALA A 270 -2.79 14.17 -15.68
N ALA A 271 -2.69 12.83 -15.69
CA ALA A 271 -3.85 11.96 -15.84
C ALA A 271 -4.74 11.91 -14.59
N MET A 272 -4.17 12.12 -13.39
CA MET A 272 -4.92 12.16 -12.12
C MET A 272 -6.02 13.24 -12.14
N GLU A 273 -5.83 14.36 -12.84
CA GLU A 273 -6.83 15.44 -12.88
C GLU A 273 -8.21 14.98 -13.40
N ARG A 274 -8.28 13.90 -14.17
CA ARG A 274 -9.55 13.30 -14.62
C ARG A 274 -10.35 12.64 -13.51
N LEU A 275 -9.70 12.33 -12.38
CA LEU A 275 -10.30 11.71 -11.22
C LEU A 275 -10.76 12.72 -10.17
N TRP A 276 -10.47 14.02 -10.36
CA TRP A 276 -10.78 15.04 -9.39
C TRP A 276 -12.30 15.31 -9.29
N SER A 277 -12.80 15.45 -8.07
CA SER A 277 -14.17 15.87 -7.78
C SER A 277 -14.17 17.16 -6.94
N ASP A 278 -14.61 18.26 -7.54
CA ASP A 278 -14.79 19.53 -6.82
C ASP A 278 -15.85 19.41 -5.72
N ALA A 279 -16.88 18.61 -5.95
CA ALA A 279 -17.97 18.39 -5.00
C ALA A 279 -17.48 17.70 -3.71
N HIS A 280 -16.50 16.80 -3.83
CA HIS A 280 -15.93 16.06 -2.69
C HIS A 280 -14.61 16.63 -2.19
N GLY A 281 -13.98 17.52 -2.92
CA GLY A 281 -12.66 18.09 -2.58
C GLY A 281 -11.55 17.04 -2.52
N GLN A 282 -11.69 15.95 -3.30
CA GLN A 282 -10.73 14.84 -3.37
C GLN A 282 -10.82 14.14 -4.72
N TYR A 283 -9.86 13.25 -5.00
CA TYR A 283 -9.92 12.35 -6.15
C TYR A 283 -10.87 11.18 -5.89
N LEU A 284 -11.48 10.64 -6.95
CA LEU A 284 -12.37 9.49 -6.89
C LEU A 284 -11.78 8.32 -7.68
N CYS A 285 -12.12 7.10 -7.30
CA CYS A 285 -11.84 5.92 -8.10
C CYS A 285 -12.63 5.95 -9.41
N TYR A 286 -12.08 5.33 -10.46
CA TYR A 286 -12.74 5.21 -11.76
C TYR A 286 -12.92 3.74 -12.12
N ASP A 287 -14.15 3.32 -12.36
CA ASP A 287 -14.50 1.98 -12.80
C ASP A 287 -14.31 1.87 -14.32
N ARG A 288 -13.23 1.21 -14.76
CA ARG A 288 -12.94 1.06 -16.20
C ARG A 288 -13.96 0.18 -16.94
N VAL A 289 -14.68 -0.70 -16.24
CA VAL A 289 -15.70 -1.56 -16.85
C VAL A 289 -17.00 -0.80 -17.08
N ALA A 290 -17.42 -0.01 -16.09
CA ALA A 290 -18.61 0.82 -16.20
C ALA A 290 -18.37 2.14 -16.97
N GLY A 291 -17.12 2.61 -17.04
CA GLY A 291 -16.76 3.87 -17.68
C GLY A 291 -17.15 5.11 -16.87
N GLU A 292 -17.15 5.04 -15.52
CA GLU A 292 -17.63 6.12 -14.66
C GLU A 292 -16.78 6.29 -13.39
N LEU A 293 -16.80 7.50 -12.82
CA LEU A 293 -16.26 7.75 -11.49
C LEU A 293 -17.15 7.08 -10.43
N ILE A 294 -16.49 6.52 -9.41
CA ILE A 294 -17.18 5.89 -8.28
C ILE A 294 -17.44 6.94 -7.23
N ASP A 295 -18.71 7.22 -6.95
CA ASP A 295 -19.13 8.16 -5.90
C ASP A 295 -18.87 7.55 -4.51
N SER A 296 -17.64 7.74 -4.03
CA SER A 296 -17.16 7.21 -2.75
C SER A 296 -16.05 8.11 -2.18
N ARG A 297 -16.24 8.56 -0.94
CA ARG A 297 -15.31 9.46 -0.24
C ARG A 297 -14.33 8.67 0.62
N SER A 298 -13.56 7.78 -0.03
CA SER A 298 -12.56 6.96 0.66
C SER A 298 -11.23 7.68 0.83
N ILE A 299 -10.40 7.15 1.72
CA ILE A 299 -9.02 7.59 1.97
C ILE A 299 -8.14 7.48 0.71
N GLY A 300 -8.51 6.63 -0.28
CA GLY A 300 -7.79 6.52 -1.55
C GLY A 300 -7.72 7.84 -2.29
N GLY A 301 -8.81 8.63 -2.27
CA GLY A 301 -8.83 9.96 -2.87
C GLY A 301 -7.98 10.99 -2.12
N LEU A 302 -7.87 10.87 -0.81
CA LEU A 302 -7.04 11.74 0.04
C LEU A 302 -5.56 11.35 -0.04
N LEU A 303 -5.26 10.06 -0.18
CA LEU A 303 -3.91 9.52 -0.36
C LEU A 303 -3.25 10.05 -1.66
N ALA A 304 -4.02 10.59 -2.59
CA ALA A 304 -3.50 11.30 -3.76
C ALA A 304 -2.50 12.42 -3.39
N ALA A 305 -2.59 12.99 -2.19
CA ALA A 305 -1.63 13.97 -1.66
C ALA A 305 -0.19 13.43 -1.57
N PHE A 306 0.00 12.12 -1.54
CA PHE A 306 1.34 11.50 -1.52
C PHE A 306 2.10 11.68 -2.84
N ALA A 307 1.41 11.78 -3.98
CA ALA A 307 2.01 12.14 -5.26
C ALA A 307 2.34 13.65 -5.34
N PRO A 308 3.24 14.08 -6.23
CA PRO A 308 3.54 15.48 -6.47
C PRO A 308 2.42 16.16 -7.30
N ILE A 309 1.19 16.12 -6.79
CA ILE A 309 0.01 16.77 -7.38
C ILE A 309 0.09 18.30 -7.24
N PRO A 310 -0.71 19.08 -7.99
CA PRO A 310 -0.75 20.54 -7.84
C PRO A 310 -1.05 20.95 -6.39
N THR A 311 -0.31 21.95 -5.87
CA THR A 311 -0.45 22.42 -4.48
C THR A 311 -1.88 22.85 -4.15
N ALA A 312 -2.63 23.42 -5.11
CA ALA A 312 -4.03 23.77 -4.90
C ALA A 312 -4.91 22.53 -4.62
N ARG A 313 -4.63 21.38 -5.25
CA ARG A 313 -5.31 20.12 -4.98
C ARG A 313 -4.92 19.57 -3.61
N ALA A 314 -3.64 19.61 -3.26
CA ALA A 314 -3.16 19.19 -1.95
C ALA A 314 -3.79 20.05 -0.81
N ALA A 315 -3.89 21.36 -0.99
CA ALA A 315 -4.55 22.26 -0.05
C ALA A 315 -6.04 21.89 0.12
N ARG A 316 -6.74 21.63 -0.98
CA ARG A 316 -8.15 21.24 -0.92
C ARG A 316 -8.33 19.88 -0.24
N ILE A 317 -7.41 18.93 -0.41
CA ILE A 317 -7.40 17.66 0.32
C ILE A 317 -7.20 17.92 1.84
N ALA A 318 -6.27 18.81 2.21
CA ALA A 318 -6.06 19.17 3.62
C ALA A 318 -7.33 19.75 4.25
N ASP A 319 -8.04 20.66 3.55
CA ASP A 319 -9.34 21.20 3.99
C ASP A 319 -10.38 20.09 4.16
N THR A 320 -10.42 19.14 3.21
CA THR A 320 -11.37 18.00 3.25
C THR A 320 -11.08 17.10 4.46
N ILE A 321 -9.81 16.82 4.75
CA ILE A 321 -9.39 16.05 5.94
C ILE A 321 -9.81 16.79 7.23
N ALA A 322 -9.54 18.09 7.31
CA ALA A 322 -9.92 18.88 8.47
C ALA A 322 -11.43 18.92 8.71
N ALA A 323 -12.23 18.94 7.63
CA ALA A 323 -13.69 18.94 7.69
C ALA A 323 -14.28 17.58 8.13
N GLN A 324 -13.61 16.45 7.86
CA GLN A 324 -14.08 15.12 8.26
C GLN A 324 -14.00 14.86 9.76
N ALA A 325 -13.21 15.64 10.51
CA ALA A 325 -13.17 15.69 11.97
C ALA A 325 -13.12 14.32 12.68
N SER A 326 -12.34 13.36 12.20
CA SER A 326 -12.02 12.18 13.00
C SER A 326 -11.12 12.58 14.17
N ARG A 327 -11.34 11.99 15.33
CA ARG A 327 -10.56 12.31 16.54
C ARG A 327 -9.11 11.85 16.39
N PHE A 328 -8.89 10.74 15.72
CA PHE A 328 -7.58 10.11 15.57
C PHE A 328 -7.26 9.86 14.10
N GLY A 329 -6.32 10.63 13.57
CA GLY A 329 -5.83 10.47 12.20
C GLY A 329 -6.92 10.70 11.13
N VAL A 330 -6.70 10.13 9.95
CA VAL A 330 -7.62 10.17 8.82
C VAL A 330 -8.36 8.84 8.72
N ALA A 331 -9.68 8.88 8.72
CA ALA A 331 -10.52 7.69 8.58
C ALA A 331 -10.45 7.13 7.15
N SER A 332 -10.53 5.80 6.99
CA SER A 332 -10.48 5.16 5.66
C SER A 332 -11.69 5.41 4.78
N HIS A 333 -12.76 5.97 5.34
CA HIS A 333 -13.92 6.50 4.63
C HIS A 333 -14.49 7.70 5.39
N ALA A 334 -15.16 8.62 4.70
CA ALA A 334 -15.72 9.81 5.31
C ALA A 334 -16.75 9.46 6.40
N PRO A 335 -16.59 9.95 7.65
CA PRO A 335 -17.45 9.55 8.78
C PRO A 335 -18.91 9.95 8.65
N ASP A 336 -19.22 10.95 7.84
CA ASP A 336 -20.60 11.42 7.57
C ASP A 336 -21.29 10.67 6.40
N ASP A 337 -20.58 9.74 5.76
CA ASP A 337 -21.20 8.86 4.75
C ASP A 337 -21.99 7.74 5.42
N PRO A 338 -23.25 7.46 5.02
CA PRO A 338 -24.08 6.41 5.62
C PRO A 338 -23.48 4.98 5.49
N ARG A 339 -22.52 4.79 4.59
CA ARG A 339 -21.80 3.50 4.42
C ARG A 339 -20.62 3.33 5.36
N PHE A 340 -20.24 4.39 6.11
CA PHE A 340 -19.12 4.36 7.05
C PHE A 340 -19.32 3.30 8.15
N GLN A 341 -18.27 2.55 8.44
CA GLN A 341 -18.26 1.51 9.47
C GLN A 341 -16.96 1.60 10.27
N ALA A 342 -17.01 2.27 11.43
CA ALA A 342 -15.83 2.68 12.22
C ALA A 342 -14.84 1.55 12.56
N LYS A 343 -15.30 0.29 12.61
CA LYS A 343 -14.48 -0.87 13.01
C LYS A 343 -14.21 -1.86 11.88
N ARG A 344 -14.79 -1.65 10.68
CA ARG A 344 -14.74 -2.66 9.64
C ARG A 344 -13.64 -2.40 8.61
N TYR A 345 -12.48 -2.94 8.87
CA TYR A 345 -11.29 -3.03 8.01
C TYR A 345 -11.04 -1.73 7.22
N TRP A 346 -11.27 -1.68 5.91
CA TRP A 346 -11.06 -0.48 5.07
C TRP A 346 -12.34 0.35 4.82
N ARG A 347 -13.36 0.22 5.68
CA ARG A 347 -14.65 0.90 5.54
C ARG A 347 -14.88 2.04 6.55
N GLY A 348 -13.87 2.39 7.34
CA GLY A 348 -13.97 3.43 8.37
C GLY A 348 -12.70 3.61 9.20
N PRO A 349 -12.01 2.54 9.66
CA PRO A 349 -10.88 2.64 10.56
C PRO A 349 -9.74 3.56 10.09
N ALA A 350 -8.96 4.07 11.04
CA ALA A 350 -7.72 4.80 10.79
C ALA A 350 -6.53 3.83 10.64
N TRP A 351 -5.68 4.08 9.64
CA TRP A 351 -4.51 3.28 9.28
C TRP A 351 -3.25 4.14 9.28
N LEU A 352 -2.31 3.85 10.17
CA LEU A 352 -1.15 4.72 10.35
C LEU A 352 -0.25 4.81 9.12
N VAL A 353 -0.14 3.73 8.35
CA VAL A 353 0.65 3.72 7.11
C VAL A 353 0.13 4.73 6.09
N VAL A 354 -1.20 4.83 5.96
CA VAL A 354 -1.82 5.78 5.03
C VAL A 354 -1.76 7.19 5.60
N ASN A 355 -1.96 7.36 6.92
CA ASN A 355 -1.80 8.65 7.59
C ASN A 355 -0.37 9.19 7.41
N TYR A 356 0.66 8.34 7.53
CA TYR A 356 2.04 8.72 7.28
C TYR A 356 2.24 9.21 5.84
N MET A 357 1.77 8.45 4.84
CA MET A 357 1.91 8.83 3.44
C MET A 357 1.18 10.14 3.12
N ILE A 358 -0.03 10.35 3.63
CA ILE A 358 -0.77 11.61 3.45
C ILE A 358 0.01 12.76 4.11
N GLY A 359 0.47 12.58 5.36
CA GLY A 359 1.25 13.57 6.09
C GLY A 359 2.54 13.95 5.36
N ASP A 360 3.33 12.97 4.88
CA ASP A 360 4.54 13.22 4.08
C ASP A 360 4.23 14.01 2.81
N GLY A 361 3.14 13.65 2.11
CA GLY A 361 2.73 14.35 0.89
C GLY A 361 2.33 15.82 1.15
N LEU A 362 1.53 16.06 2.20
CA LEU A 362 1.12 17.41 2.59
C LEU A 362 2.32 18.27 3.03
N ALA A 363 3.24 17.71 3.82
CA ALA A 363 4.47 18.39 4.21
C ALA A 363 5.29 18.83 2.99
N ARG A 364 5.44 17.95 2.00
CA ARG A 364 6.14 18.24 0.73
C ARG A 364 5.42 19.31 -0.12
N ALA A 365 4.10 19.38 -0.03
CA ALA A 365 3.31 20.41 -0.69
C ALA A 365 3.38 21.79 0.04
N GLY A 366 4.12 21.88 1.16
CA GLY A 366 4.26 23.10 1.96
C GLY A 366 3.10 23.30 2.97
N LEU A 367 2.29 22.29 3.22
CA LEU A 367 1.14 22.32 4.14
C LEU A 367 1.54 21.72 5.51
N ALA A 368 2.52 22.36 6.16
CA ALA A 368 3.16 21.85 7.38
C ALA A 368 2.17 21.66 8.53
N ASP A 369 1.26 22.61 8.78
CA ASP A 369 0.29 22.52 9.87
C ASP A 369 -0.65 21.31 9.74
N ALA A 370 -1.08 21.02 8.51
CA ALA A 370 -1.94 19.85 8.25
C ALA A 370 -1.18 18.52 8.43
N ALA A 371 0.08 18.47 8.00
CA ALA A 371 0.96 17.31 8.21
C ALA A 371 1.25 17.07 9.70
N GLU A 372 1.54 18.14 10.45
CA GLU A 372 1.78 18.08 11.91
C GLU A 372 0.52 17.60 12.65
N ALA A 373 -0.66 18.07 12.27
CA ALA A 373 -1.91 17.64 12.88
C ALA A 373 -2.14 16.12 12.69
N ILE A 374 -1.86 15.55 11.51
CA ILE A 374 -1.94 14.12 11.25
C ILE A 374 -0.90 13.37 12.09
N THR A 375 0.34 13.84 12.13
CA THR A 375 1.44 13.24 12.93
C THR A 375 1.06 13.18 14.39
N ARG A 376 0.64 14.31 14.97
CA ARG A 376 0.24 14.42 16.37
C ARG A 376 -0.90 13.48 16.73
N THR A 377 -2.01 13.50 15.97
CA THR A 377 -3.17 12.65 16.25
C THR A 377 -2.86 11.16 16.07
N SER A 378 -1.97 10.80 15.15
CA SER A 378 -1.48 9.43 14.96
C SER A 378 -0.63 8.96 16.16
N LEU A 379 0.29 9.78 16.66
CA LEU A 379 1.09 9.46 17.84
C LEU A 379 0.26 9.42 19.12
N ASP A 380 -0.73 10.30 19.28
CA ASP A 380 -1.65 10.26 20.41
C ASP A 380 -2.47 8.96 20.42
N LEU A 381 -2.90 8.50 19.25
CA LEU A 381 -3.58 7.21 19.09
C LEU A 381 -2.71 6.06 19.61
N ILE A 382 -1.43 6.01 19.22
CA ILE A 382 -0.51 4.94 19.66
C ILE A 382 -0.21 5.03 21.16
N ARG A 383 -0.07 6.24 21.72
CA ARG A 383 0.15 6.43 23.16
C ARG A 383 -1.00 5.86 24.00
N ILE A 384 -2.23 5.92 23.49
CA ILE A 384 -3.45 5.45 24.16
C ILE A 384 -3.67 3.95 23.90
N SER A 385 -3.48 3.47 22.67
CA SER A 385 -4.00 2.19 22.21
C SER A 385 -2.92 1.16 21.83
N GLY A 386 -1.64 1.54 21.85
CA GLY A 386 -0.54 0.67 21.46
C GLY A 386 -0.49 0.38 19.96
N PHE A 387 0.17 -0.71 19.58
CA PHE A 387 0.58 -1.01 18.20
C PHE A 387 -0.35 -2.06 17.57
N ALA A 388 -1.54 -1.67 17.16
CA ALA A 388 -2.47 -2.53 16.42
C ALA A 388 -2.35 -2.35 14.90
N GLU A 389 -3.04 -3.19 14.15
CA GLU A 389 -3.11 -3.14 12.69
C GLU A 389 -3.81 -1.86 12.21
N TYR A 390 -4.97 -1.56 12.79
CA TYR A 390 -5.81 -0.38 12.53
C TYR A 390 -6.63 -0.02 13.77
N TYR A 391 -7.36 1.09 13.71
CA TYR A 391 -8.04 1.65 14.88
C TYR A 391 -9.38 2.26 14.53
N ASP A 392 -10.33 2.19 15.46
CA ASP A 392 -11.55 3.00 15.41
C ASP A 392 -11.17 4.50 15.46
N PRO A 393 -11.51 5.31 14.45
CA PRO A 393 -11.05 6.71 14.37
C PRO A 393 -11.72 7.64 15.39
N HIS A 394 -12.78 7.21 16.04
CA HIS A 394 -13.52 8.00 17.04
C HIS A 394 -13.09 7.66 18.46
N THR A 395 -12.94 6.37 18.77
CA THR A 395 -12.64 5.89 20.13
C THR A 395 -11.17 5.61 20.36
N GLY A 396 -10.43 5.30 19.28
CA GLY A 396 -9.06 4.82 19.35
C GLY A 396 -8.98 3.33 19.67
N GLU A 397 -10.07 2.58 19.72
CA GLU A 397 -10.05 1.13 19.98
C GLU A 397 -9.13 0.41 19.01
N PRO A 398 -8.15 -0.39 19.50
CA PRO A 398 -7.23 -1.15 18.66
C PRO A 398 -7.95 -2.34 18.02
N LEU A 399 -7.71 -2.56 16.72
CA LEU A 399 -8.40 -3.54 15.90
C LEU A 399 -7.41 -4.34 15.04
N GLY A 400 -7.84 -5.52 14.55
CA GLY A 400 -7.00 -6.41 13.75
C GLY A 400 -5.91 -7.09 14.56
N GLY A 401 -4.74 -7.31 13.95
CA GLY A 401 -3.57 -7.88 14.61
C GLY A 401 -2.90 -6.90 15.59
N GLY A 402 -2.45 -7.39 16.75
CA GLY A 402 -1.64 -6.61 17.70
C GLY A 402 -0.14 -6.68 17.36
N ARG A 403 0.66 -5.81 18.01
CA ARG A 403 2.13 -5.73 17.81
C ARG A 403 2.52 -5.71 16.34
N PHE A 404 1.88 -4.80 15.61
CA PHE A 404 1.90 -4.77 14.16
C PHE A 404 3.13 -4.02 13.62
N THR A 405 3.82 -4.65 12.67
CA THR A 405 5.12 -4.20 12.14
C THR A 405 5.05 -2.83 11.47
N TRP A 406 4.11 -2.61 10.55
CA TRP A 406 4.03 -1.31 9.88
C TRP A 406 3.66 -0.18 10.83
N THR A 407 2.81 -0.44 11.82
CA THR A 407 2.49 0.55 12.85
C THR A 407 3.74 0.93 13.64
N ALA A 408 4.55 -0.06 14.04
CA ALA A 408 5.82 0.18 14.71
C ALA A 408 6.80 0.96 13.83
N ALA A 409 6.89 0.62 12.54
CA ALA A 409 7.74 1.34 11.58
C ALA A 409 7.29 2.80 11.42
N MET A 410 5.98 3.06 11.27
CA MET A 410 5.46 4.42 11.10
C MET A 410 5.60 5.25 12.37
N VAL A 411 5.54 4.65 13.55
CA VAL A 411 5.84 5.38 14.80
C VAL A 411 7.26 5.96 14.78
N LEU A 412 8.25 5.19 14.32
CA LEU A 412 9.63 5.69 14.21
C LEU A 412 9.74 6.84 13.17
N GLU A 413 9.01 6.73 12.06
CA GLU A 413 8.94 7.79 11.07
C GLU A 413 8.27 9.06 11.63
N PHE A 414 7.11 8.95 12.29
CA PHE A 414 6.42 10.08 12.91
C PHE A 414 7.28 10.77 13.98
N LEU A 415 7.98 10.00 14.82
CA LEU A 415 8.90 10.57 15.82
C LEU A 415 10.09 11.30 15.19
N ALA A 416 10.54 10.86 14.01
CA ALA A 416 11.59 11.57 13.27
C ALA A 416 11.09 12.85 12.58
N MET A 417 9.78 12.97 12.31
CA MET A 417 9.16 14.19 11.77
C MET A 417 8.91 15.25 12.87
N GLU A 418 8.79 14.83 14.15
CA GLU A 418 8.66 15.77 15.28
C GLU A 418 10.01 16.36 15.76
N ALA A 419 11.15 15.76 15.38
CA ALA A 419 12.49 16.12 15.84
C ALA A 419 13.13 17.20 14.98
#